data_c1cdfe60703d754c7eb2d7dee38ed23f
#
_entry.id   c1cdfe60703d754c7eb2d7dee38ed23f
#
_cell.length_a   1.000
_cell.length_b   1.000
_cell.length_c   1.000
_cell.angle_alpha   90.00
_cell.angle_beta   90.00
_cell.angle_gamma   90.00
#
_symmetry.space_group_name_H-M   'P 1'
#
loop_
_entity.id
_entity.type
_entity.pdbx_description
1 polymer ?
#
loop_
_entity_poly.entity_id
_entity_poly.type
_entity_poly.pdbx_seq_one_letter_code
_entity_poly.pdbx_strand_id
1 'polypeptide(L)'
;MSALLDRIDEQTRLAGHNRLALLIFGLGGAQRYAVNVFKVLEVTTPTTLTPVAGVHPLVQGLAELRDQLMPVIALPQLLGGSLPSHPMWVVTEFNGRRQAFVVSHVERIVHVDVAKLQAPDEAAADEITGLVETSQGWLHLLDFEHVLTRIIGEPPELPEAWCGRLGGDAPEVLVVDDSSVARGQLQRTLVALGAQPILLNDGAQALAWLLQASETGRLARVKLVISDLEMPQLDGYALTARIKEHPQLKHLRVLLHSSLSGRFNAELVKRVGADRFVPKFSSEALATAILEDLSAV
;
A
#
# COMPACT_ATOMS: atom_id res chain seq x y z
N MET A 1 4.73 -10.95 -27.25
CA MET A 1 5.43 -9.72 -26.81
C MET A 1 4.53 -8.48 -26.92
N SER A 2 3.71 -8.33 -27.98
CA SER A 2 2.75 -7.24 -28.17
C SER A 2 1.66 -7.16 -27.08
N ALA A 3 0.97 -8.25 -26.74
CA ALA A 3 -0.12 -8.25 -25.76
C ALA A 3 0.31 -7.91 -24.32
N LEU A 4 1.59 -8.09 -24.00
CA LEU A 4 2.16 -7.71 -22.71
C LEU A 4 2.48 -6.21 -22.66
N LEU A 5 2.99 -5.67 -23.77
CA LEU A 5 3.23 -4.23 -23.94
C LEU A 5 1.90 -3.46 -23.96
N ASP A 6 0.86 -4.01 -24.60
CA ASP A 6 -0.47 -3.43 -24.61
C ASP A 6 -1.11 -3.40 -23.20
N ARG A 7 -0.89 -4.43 -22.37
CA ARG A 7 -1.33 -4.43 -20.96
C ARG A 7 -0.53 -3.45 -20.09
N ILE A 8 0.76 -3.29 -20.35
CA ILE A 8 1.61 -2.31 -19.65
C ILE A 8 1.22 -0.89 -20.07
N ASP A 9 0.95 -0.66 -21.35
CA ASP A 9 0.45 0.61 -21.85
C ASP A 9 -0.98 0.90 -21.35
N GLU A 10 -1.84 -0.10 -21.20
CA GLU A 10 -3.13 0.06 -20.52
C GLU A 10 -2.98 0.38 -19.03
N GLN A 11 -2.09 -0.30 -18.30
CA GLN A 11 -1.81 0.01 -16.90
C GLN A 11 -1.17 1.40 -16.74
N THR A 12 -0.22 1.77 -17.61
CA THR A 12 0.40 3.11 -17.58
C THR A 12 -0.55 4.19 -18.09
N ARG A 13 -1.48 3.88 -19.00
CA ARG A 13 -2.57 4.77 -19.41
C ARG A 13 -3.62 4.93 -18.32
N LEU A 14 -3.91 3.90 -17.54
CA LEU A 14 -4.77 3.96 -16.35
C LEU A 14 -4.11 4.81 -15.25
N ALA A 15 -2.82 4.69 -15.03
CA ALA A 15 -2.03 5.52 -14.14
C ALA A 15 -2.03 7.02 -14.55
N GLY A 16 -2.11 7.32 -15.85
CA GLY A 16 -2.25 8.70 -16.35
C GLY A 16 -3.64 9.32 -16.19
N HIS A 17 -4.66 8.58 -15.74
CA HIS A 17 -6.07 9.02 -15.73
C HIS A 17 -6.63 9.29 -14.34
N ASN A 18 -5.82 9.38 -13.29
CA ASN A 18 -6.30 9.73 -11.94
C ASN A 18 -7.50 8.87 -11.47
N ARG A 19 -7.51 7.57 -11.80
CA ARG A 19 -8.61 6.64 -11.53
C ARG A 19 -8.15 5.44 -10.71
N LEU A 20 -8.88 5.14 -9.65
CA LEU A 20 -8.72 3.92 -8.85
C LEU A 20 -9.60 2.80 -9.39
N ALA A 21 -9.02 1.63 -9.61
CA ALA A 21 -9.76 0.40 -9.88
C ALA A 21 -10.17 -0.24 -8.55
N LEU A 22 -11.45 -0.25 -8.24
CA LEU A 22 -12.00 -0.71 -6.96
C LEU A 22 -12.85 -1.96 -7.16
N LEU A 23 -12.57 -3.02 -6.41
CA LEU A 23 -13.44 -4.19 -6.28
C LEU A 23 -14.51 -3.88 -5.25
N ILE A 24 -15.77 -3.89 -5.67
CA ILE A 24 -16.92 -3.65 -4.79
C ILE A 24 -17.41 -4.97 -4.22
N PHE A 25 -17.70 -4.99 -2.91
CA PHE A 25 -18.24 -6.13 -2.20
C PHE A 25 -19.16 -5.71 -1.04
N GLY A 26 -19.96 -6.66 -0.54
CA GLY A 26 -20.81 -6.48 0.61
C GLY A 26 -20.37 -7.33 1.80
N LEU A 27 -20.82 -6.94 3.00
CA LEU A 27 -20.56 -7.65 4.26
C LEU A 27 -21.85 -8.17 4.93
N GLY A 28 -22.95 -8.23 4.17
CA GLY A 28 -24.25 -8.76 4.65
C GLY A 28 -25.25 -7.68 5.03
N GLY A 29 -24.85 -6.42 5.16
CA GLY A 29 -25.71 -5.25 5.33
C GLY A 29 -26.02 -4.52 4.02
N ALA A 30 -26.69 -3.37 4.12
CA ALA A 30 -26.95 -2.48 2.98
C ALA A 30 -25.72 -1.67 2.55
N GLN A 31 -24.72 -1.59 3.40
CA GLN A 31 -23.50 -0.82 3.15
C GLN A 31 -22.59 -1.55 2.18
N ARG A 32 -22.00 -0.80 1.26
CA ARG A 32 -21.11 -1.31 0.23
C ARG A 32 -19.69 -0.87 0.53
N TYR A 33 -18.79 -1.80 0.34
CA TYR A 33 -17.36 -1.61 0.58
C TYR A 33 -16.58 -1.80 -0.69
N ALA A 34 -15.38 -1.27 -0.72
CA ALA A 34 -14.48 -1.42 -1.83
C ALA A 34 -13.02 -1.57 -1.36
N VAL A 35 -12.23 -2.24 -2.15
CA VAL A 35 -10.78 -2.35 -1.98
C VAL A 35 -10.10 -2.12 -3.32
N ASN A 36 -8.89 -1.59 -3.30
CA ASN A 36 -8.09 -1.45 -4.51
C ASN A 36 -7.83 -2.84 -5.13
N VAL A 37 -8.18 -3.00 -6.41
CA VAL A 37 -8.03 -4.27 -7.15
C VAL A 37 -6.59 -4.78 -7.14
N PHE A 38 -5.61 -3.89 -7.14
CA PHE A 38 -4.20 -4.29 -7.12
C PHE A 38 -3.80 -5.04 -5.83
N LYS A 39 -4.53 -4.83 -4.73
CA LYS A 39 -4.34 -5.55 -3.46
C LYS A 39 -5.00 -6.94 -3.47
N VAL A 40 -5.80 -7.27 -4.50
CA VAL A 40 -6.56 -8.52 -4.60
C VAL A 40 -5.87 -9.49 -5.54
N LEU A 41 -5.53 -10.68 -5.03
CA LEU A 41 -5.00 -11.77 -5.85
C LEU A 41 -6.10 -12.50 -6.60
N GLU A 42 -7.15 -12.89 -5.89
CA GLU A 42 -8.30 -13.59 -6.45
C GLU A 42 -9.53 -13.49 -5.55
N VAL A 43 -10.67 -13.78 -6.13
CA VAL A 43 -11.94 -13.98 -5.43
C VAL A 43 -12.34 -15.44 -5.61
N THR A 44 -12.65 -16.13 -4.51
CA THR A 44 -12.95 -17.55 -4.55
C THR A 44 -14.08 -17.93 -3.59
N THR A 45 -14.61 -19.13 -3.76
CA THR A 45 -15.52 -19.75 -2.80
C THR A 45 -14.74 -20.36 -1.65
N PRO A 46 -15.33 -20.45 -0.44
CA PRO A 46 -14.71 -21.10 0.70
C PRO A 46 -14.29 -22.54 0.44
N THR A 47 -13.12 -22.90 0.95
CA THR A 47 -12.64 -24.28 1.07
C THR A 47 -12.75 -24.75 2.52
N THR A 48 -12.25 -25.93 2.82
CA THR A 48 -12.22 -26.46 4.19
C THR A 48 -11.37 -25.56 5.09
N LEU A 49 -11.95 -25.17 6.25
CA LEU A 49 -11.27 -24.44 7.30
C LEU A 49 -10.73 -25.38 8.36
N THR A 50 -9.46 -25.24 8.71
CA THR A 50 -8.85 -25.91 9.86
C THR A 50 -8.84 -24.94 11.04
N PRO A 51 -9.59 -25.21 12.14
CA PRO A 51 -9.56 -24.36 13.32
C PRO A 51 -8.16 -24.33 13.93
N VAL A 52 -7.77 -23.16 14.45
CA VAL A 52 -6.47 -22.98 15.14
C VAL A 52 -6.73 -22.37 16.52
N ALA A 53 -6.17 -22.96 17.54
CA ALA A 53 -6.29 -22.43 18.89
C ALA A 53 -5.32 -21.27 19.13
N GLY A 54 -5.72 -20.31 19.97
CA GLY A 54 -4.85 -19.20 20.39
C GLY A 54 -4.64 -18.09 19.36
N VAL A 55 -5.42 -18.09 18.28
CA VAL A 55 -5.41 -17.01 17.27
C VAL A 55 -6.38 -15.88 17.64
N HIS A 56 -6.23 -14.75 16.99
CA HIS A 56 -7.13 -13.60 17.16
C HIS A 56 -8.60 -14.00 16.87
N PRO A 57 -9.61 -13.53 17.63
CA PRO A 57 -11.02 -13.92 17.46
C PRO A 57 -11.58 -13.72 16.04
N LEU A 58 -11.07 -12.77 15.30
CA LEU A 58 -11.46 -12.52 13.91
C LEU A 58 -10.86 -13.53 12.91
N VAL A 59 -9.89 -14.36 13.31
CA VAL A 59 -9.34 -15.42 12.47
C VAL A 59 -10.21 -16.67 12.63
N GLN A 60 -10.95 -17.03 11.57
CA GLN A 60 -11.84 -18.19 11.56
C GLN A 60 -11.10 -19.53 11.54
N GLY A 61 -9.87 -19.54 11.08
CA GLY A 61 -9.02 -20.71 10.93
C GLY A 61 -8.02 -20.53 9.78
N LEU A 62 -7.37 -21.63 9.41
CA LEU A 62 -6.51 -21.70 8.23
C LEU A 62 -7.22 -22.44 7.11
N ALA A 63 -7.06 -21.94 5.89
CA ALA A 63 -7.48 -22.61 4.68
C ALA A 63 -6.27 -22.88 3.78
N GLU A 64 -6.34 -23.97 3.04
CA GLU A 64 -5.37 -24.26 2.00
C GLU A 64 -5.93 -23.86 0.64
N LEU A 65 -5.16 -23.04 -0.08
CA LEU A 65 -5.48 -22.63 -1.44
C LEU A 65 -4.21 -22.71 -2.29
N ARG A 66 -4.23 -23.53 -3.34
CA ARG A 66 -3.08 -23.75 -4.25
C ARG A 66 -1.79 -24.11 -3.50
N ASP A 67 -1.87 -25.11 -2.63
CA ASP A 67 -0.76 -25.63 -1.82
C ASP A 67 -0.17 -24.59 -0.85
N GLN A 68 -0.92 -23.54 -0.52
CA GLN A 68 -0.52 -22.54 0.47
C GLN A 68 -1.57 -22.39 1.56
N LEU A 69 -1.10 -22.48 2.81
CA LEU A 69 -1.92 -22.20 3.98
C LEU A 69 -2.03 -20.71 4.22
N MET A 70 -3.25 -20.24 4.45
CA MET A 70 -3.53 -18.84 4.73
C MET A 70 -4.59 -18.68 5.82
N PRO A 71 -4.49 -17.63 6.68
CA PRO A 71 -5.54 -17.30 7.62
C PRO A 71 -6.77 -16.75 6.89
N VAL A 72 -7.94 -17.10 7.42
CA VAL A 72 -9.24 -16.59 6.95
C VAL A 72 -9.81 -15.65 7.98
N ILE A 73 -10.04 -14.39 7.60
CA ILE A 73 -10.38 -13.27 8.47
C ILE A 73 -11.86 -12.92 8.30
N ALA A 74 -12.59 -12.85 9.42
CA ALA A 74 -14.00 -12.52 9.48
C ALA A 74 -14.23 -11.00 9.37
N LEU A 75 -14.05 -10.42 8.19
CA LEU A 75 -14.22 -8.98 7.95
C LEU A 75 -15.62 -8.45 8.38
N PRO A 76 -16.76 -9.16 8.18
CA PRO A 76 -18.03 -8.69 8.68
C PRO A 76 -18.05 -8.48 10.19
N GLN A 77 -17.43 -9.36 10.97
CA GLN A 77 -17.40 -9.26 12.44
C GLN A 77 -16.55 -8.08 12.93
N LEU A 78 -15.50 -7.71 12.21
CA LEU A 78 -14.70 -6.53 12.51
C LEU A 78 -15.53 -5.26 12.50
N LEU A 79 -16.47 -5.14 11.55
CA LEU A 79 -17.36 -3.98 11.39
C LEU A 79 -18.72 -4.15 12.08
N GLY A 80 -18.81 -5.03 13.08
CA GLY A 80 -20.00 -5.21 13.92
C GLY A 80 -21.14 -6.03 13.28
N GLY A 81 -20.87 -6.68 12.15
CA GLY A 81 -21.81 -7.55 11.46
C GLY A 81 -21.68 -9.03 11.84
N SER A 82 -22.45 -9.89 11.18
CA SER A 82 -22.42 -11.35 11.32
C SER A 82 -21.85 -12.02 10.07
N LEU A 83 -21.34 -13.25 10.25
CA LEU A 83 -20.87 -14.03 9.11
C LEU A 83 -22.04 -14.35 8.16
N PRO A 84 -21.84 -14.21 6.84
CA PRO A 84 -22.84 -14.54 5.85
C PRO A 84 -23.05 -16.07 5.74
N SER A 85 -24.28 -16.50 5.42
CA SER A 85 -24.60 -17.92 5.20
C SER A 85 -23.90 -18.51 3.95
N HIS A 86 -23.66 -17.68 2.95
CA HIS A 86 -22.98 -18.05 1.71
C HIS A 86 -21.81 -17.11 1.48
N PRO A 87 -20.70 -17.31 2.19
CA PRO A 87 -19.54 -16.42 2.10
C PRO A 87 -18.80 -16.57 0.77
N MET A 88 -18.11 -15.50 0.38
CA MET A 88 -17.03 -15.51 -0.59
C MET A 88 -15.74 -15.07 0.10
N TRP A 89 -14.61 -15.38 -0.49
CA TRP A 89 -13.31 -14.94 0.00
C TRP A 89 -12.65 -14.02 -1.00
N VAL A 90 -12.23 -12.86 -0.52
CA VAL A 90 -11.29 -11.97 -1.22
C VAL A 90 -9.90 -12.31 -0.71
N VAL A 91 -9.10 -12.93 -1.55
CA VAL A 91 -7.72 -13.32 -1.22
C VAL A 91 -6.79 -12.18 -1.59
N THR A 92 -5.94 -11.83 -0.65
CA THR A 92 -4.92 -10.78 -0.80
C THR A 92 -3.56 -11.31 -0.42
N GLU A 93 -2.51 -10.60 -0.81
CA GLU A 93 -1.16 -10.86 -0.36
C GLU A 93 -0.55 -9.59 0.21
N PHE A 94 -0.21 -9.62 1.49
CA PHE A 94 0.52 -8.55 2.15
C PHE A 94 1.76 -9.13 2.83
N ASN A 95 2.88 -8.46 2.66
CA ASN A 95 4.16 -8.88 3.23
C ASN A 95 4.54 -10.34 2.88
N GLY A 96 4.30 -10.76 1.63
CA GLY A 96 4.57 -12.12 1.15
C GLY A 96 3.73 -13.22 1.81
N ARG A 97 2.72 -12.83 2.60
CA ARG A 97 1.78 -13.76 3.24
C ARG A 97 0.41 -13.59 2.61
N ARG A 98 -0.21 -14.70 2.27
CA ARG A 98 -1.59 -14.71 1.79
C ARG A 98 -2.56 -14.78 2.95
N GLN A 99 -3.68 -14.10 2.78
CA GLN A 99 -4.83 -14.14 3.67
C GLN A 99 -6.12 -14.01 2.87
N ALA A 100 -7.19 -14.56 3.39
CA ALA A 100 -8.52 -14.43 2.84
C ALA A 100 -9.40 -13.59 3.76
N PHE A 101 -10.16 -12.68 3.20
CA PHE A 101 -11.18 -11.91 3.90
C PHE A 101 -12.56 -12.43 3.53
N VAL A 102 -13.34 -12.79 4.53
CA VAL A 102 -14.73 -13.22 4.34
C VAL A 102 -15.58 -12.02 3.95
N VAL A 103 -16.29 -12.14 2.85
CA VAL A 103 -17.29 -11.18 2.37
C VAL A 103 -18.61 -11.90 2.07
N SER A 104 -19.73 -11.19 2.00
CA SER A 104 -21.02 -11.81 1.67
C SER A 104 -21.17 -12.06 0.17
N HIS A 105 -20.71 -11.13 -0.63
CA HIS A 105 -20.72 -11.20 -2.10
C HIS A 105 -19.73 -10.21 -2.68
N VAL A 106 -19.33 -10.45 -3.91
CA VAL A 106 -18.54 -9.52 -4.71
C VAL A 106 -19.40 -9.07 -5.89
N GLU A 107 -19.43 -7.77 -6.15
CA GLU A 107 -20.29 -7.23 -7.22
C GLU A 107 -19.52 -7.09 -8.54
N ARG A 108 -18.63 -6.13 -8.60
CA ARG A 108 -17.91 -5.75 -9.82
C ARG A 108 -16.69 -4.90 -9.52
N ILE A 109 -15.85 -4.73 -10.54
CA ILE A 109 -14.79 -3.72 -10.53
C ILE A 109 -15.34 -2.43 -11.13
N VAL A 110 -15.05 -1.30 -10.49
CA VAL A 110 -15.36 0.04 -10.98
C VAL A 110 -14.10 0.89 -11.02
N HIS A 111 -14.07 1.80 -11.96
CA HIS A 111 -13.01 2.80 -12.03
C HIS A 111 -13.57 4.13 -11.53
N VAL A 112 -13.02 4.62 -10.43
CA VAL A 112 -13.47 5.83 -9.76
C VAL A 112 -12.40 6.91 -9.93
N ASP A 113 -12.84 8.13 -10.25
CA ASP A 113 -11.96 9.29 -10.27
C ASP A 113 -11.54 9.62 -8.84
N VAL A 114 -10.24 9.73 -8.59
CA VAL A 114 -9.69 10.03 -7.26
C VAL A 114 -10.17 11.39 -6.75
N ALA A 115 -10.48 12.35 -7.63
CA ALA A 115 -11.05 13.63 -7.24
C ALA A 115 -12.42 13.51 -6.53
N LYS A 116 -13.09 12.34 -6.65
CA LYS A 116 -14.34 12.03 -5.96
C LYS A 116 -14.14 11.34 -4.61
N LEU A 117 -12.91 11.01 -4.27
CA LEU A 117 -12.58 10.40 -2.99
C LEU A 117 -12.66 11.47 -1.90
N GLN A 118 -13.47 11.21 -0.89
CA GLN A 118 -13.62 12.06 0.28
C GLN A 118 -12.97 11.39 1.48
N ALA A 119 -12.36 12.19 2.34
CA ALA A 119 -11.87 11.69 3.61
C ALA A 119 -13.05 11.21 4.47
N PRO A 120 -12.90 10.13 5.22
CA PRO A 120 -13.92 9.69 6.17
C PRO A 120 -14.07 10.71 7.30
N ASP A 121 -15.28 10.79 7.87
CA ASP A 121 -15.50 11.56 9.10
C ASP A 121 -14.75 10.94 10.28
N GLU A 122 -14.46 11.74 11.32
CA GLU A 122 -13.79 11.27 12.55
C GLU A 122 -14.57 10.15 13.29
N ALA A 123 -15.86 10.00 12.99
CA ALA A 123 -16.70 8.95 13.54
C ALA A 123 -16.71 7.65 12.70
N ALA A 124 -16.01 7.64 11.56
CA ALA A 124 -15.88 6.43 10.75
C ALA A 124 -14.94 5.43 11.44
N ALA A 125 -15.10 4.14 11.11
CA ALA A 125 -14.16 3.12 11.58
C ALA A 125 -12.77 3.40 11.02
N ASP A 126 -11.74 3.17 11.84
CA ASP A 126 -10.32 3.42 11.49
C ASP A 126 -9.87 2.65 10.24
N GLU A 127 -10.58 1.58 9.89
CA GLU A 127 -10.34 0.76 8.71
C GLU A 127 -10.85 1.39 7.40
N ILE A 128 -11.59 2.52 7.48
CA ILE A 128 -12.12 3.21 6.30
C ILE A 128 -11.19 4.36 5.94
N THR A 129 -10.53 4.27 4.80
CA THR A 129 -9.59 5.29 4.32
C THR A 129 -10.22 6.32 3.40
N GLY A 130 -11.44 6.07 2.92
CA GLY A 130 -12.11 7.00 2.02
C GLY A 130 -13.55 6.64 1.74
N LEU A 131 -14.29 7.62 1.25
CA LEU A 131 -15.67 7.51 0.82
C LEU A 131 -15.79 7.95 -0.64
N VAL A 132 -16.57 7.22 -1.43
CA VAL A 132 -16.85 7.57 -2.82
C VAL A 132 -18.35 7.56 -3.05
N GLU A 133 -18.89 8.67 -3.53
CA GLU A 133 -20.28 8.74 -3.94
C GLU A 133 -20.47 8.11 -5.31
N THR A 134 -21.42 7.19 -5.41
CA THR A 134 -21.81 6.52 -6.66
C THR A 134 -23.31 6.70 -6.91
N SER A 135 -23.77 6.37 -8.13
CA SER A 135 -25.20 6.36 -8.45
C SER A 135 -26.03 5.39 -7.59
N GLN A 136 -25.38 4.49 -6.86
CA GLN A 136 -26.01 3.47 -6.00
C GLN A 136 -25.74 3.73 -4.50
N GLY A 137 -25.31 4.93 -4.14
CA GLY A 137 -24.94 5.32 -2.78
C GLY A 137 -23.44 5.34 -2.52
N TRP A 138 -23.09 5.45 -1.26
CA TRP A 138 -21.71 5.57 -0.82
C TRP A 138 -20.97 4.23 -0.85
N LEU A 139 -19.72 4.26 -1.31
CA LEU A 139 -18.76 3.18 -1.18
C LEU A 139 -17.75 3.54 -0.09
N HIS A 140 -17.51 2.63 0.81
CA HIS A 140 -16.53 2.75 1.88
C HIS A 140 -15.25 2.03 1.45
N LEU A 141 -14.17 2.77 1.27
CA LEU A 141 -12.87 2.21 0.90
C LEU A 141 -12.19 1.65 2.15
N LEU A 142 -11.93 0.33 2.17
CA LEU A 142 -11.31 -0.36 3.29
C LEU A 142 -9.80 -0.48 3.11
N ASP A 143 -9.07 -0.21 4.20
CA ASP A 143 -7.65 -0.49 4.34
C ASP A 143 -7.42 -1.89 4.92
N PHE A 144 -7.18 -2.86 4.05
CA PHE A 144 -6.89 -4.23 4.45
C PHE A 144 -5.55 -4.36 5.21
N GLU A 145 -4.59 -3.47 4.97
CA GLU A 145 -3.33 -3.46 5.72
C GLU A 145 -3.57 -3.04 7.18
N HIS A 146 -4.41 -2.03 7.38
CA HIS A 146 -4.82 -1.62 8.72
C HIS A 146 -5.58 -2.74 9.45
N VAL A 147 -6.52 -3.39 8.77
CA VAL A 147 -7.23 -4.58 9.31
C VAL A 147 -6.25 -5.67 9.74
N LEU A 148 -5.26 -5.96 8.91
CA LEU A 148 -4.24 -6.98 9.23
C LEU A 148 -3.39 -6.59 10.42
N THR A 149 -2.97 -5.34 10.50
CA THR A 149 -2.17 -4.85 11.64
C THR A 149 -2.92 -4.99 12.97
N ARG A 150 -4.22 -4.73 12.99
CA ARG A 150 -5.06 -4.97 14.17
C ARG A 150 -5.11 -6.43 14.59
N ILE A 151 -5.05 -7.37 13.64
CA ILE A 151 -5.21 -8.81 13.88
C ILE A 151 -3.88 -9.48 14.20
N ILE A 152 -2.83 -9.13 13.45
CA ILE A 152 -1.52 -9.79 13.53
C ILE A 152 -0.57 -9.04 14.50
N GLY A 153 -0.89 -7.77 14.79
CA GLY A 153 -0.02 -6.85 15.51
C GLY A 153 0.91 -6.07 14.58
N GLU A 154 1.54 -5.07 15.15
CA GLU A 154 2.55 -4.28 14.41
C GLU A 154 3.79 -5.12 14.12
N PRO A 155 4.46 -4.87 12.98
CA PRO A 155 5.76 -5.49 12.71
C PRO A 155 6.75 -5.20 13.84
N PRO A 156 7.67 -6.13 14.13
CA PRO A 156 8.68 -5.89 15.15
C PRO A 156 9.50 -4.65 14.87
N GLU A 157 9.82 -3.91 15.91
CA GLU A 157 10.75 -2.78 15.81
C GLU A 157 12.13 -3.25 15.32
N LEU A 158 12.89 -2.31 14.74
CA LEU A 158 14.26 -2.61 14.36
C LEU A 158 15.09 -2.96 15.59
N PRO A 159 15.99 -3.97 15.50
CA PRO A 159 16.93 -4.27 16.56
C PRO A 159 17.75 -3.02 16.95
N GLU A 160 18.10 -2.90 18.24
CA GLU A 160 18.90 -1.76 18.75
C GLU A 160 20.21 -1.53 17.97
N ALA A 161 20.81 -2.59 17.42
CA ALA A 161 22.00 -2.51 16.59
C ALA A 161 21.85 -1.62 15.34
N TRP A 162 20.64 -1.29 14.94
CA TRP A 162 20.32 -0.43 13.79
C TRP A 162 20.09 1.02 14.19
N CYS A 163 19.87 1.29 15.49
CA CYS A 163 19.55 2.63 15.96
C CYS A 163 20.72 3.59 15.76
N GLY A 164 20.41 4.79 15.26
CA GLY A 164 21.38 5.89 15.12
C GLY A 164 22.50 5.66 14.09
N ARG A 165 22.38 4.69 13.20
CA ARG A 165 23.41 4.41 12.18
C ARG A 165 23.64 5.54 11.16
N LEU A 166 22.66 6.41 10.97
CA LEU A 166 22.78 7.61 10.15
C LEU A 166 23.28 8.80 11.02
N GLY A 167 24.40 8.62 11.71
CA GLY A 167 24.97 9.66 12.57
C GLY A 167 25.30 10.96 11.82
N GLY A 168 25.28 12.10 12.55
CA GLY A 168 25.58 13.44 11.98
C GLY A 168 24.30 14.27 11.72
N ASP A 169 24.32 15.11 10.69
CA ASP A 169 23.14 15.86 10.26
C ASP A 169 22.10 14.88 9.71
N ALA A 170 21.02 14.67 10.47
CA ALA A 170 19.94 13.75 10.16
C ALA A 170 19.35 14.03 8.75
N PRO A 171 19.52 13.16 7.75
CA PRO A 171 19.05 13.39 6.39
C PRO A 171 17.51 13.42 6.36
N GLU A 172 16.95 14.35 5.57
CA GLU A 172 15.52 14.35 5.29
C GLU A 172 15.21 13.27 4.25
N VAL A 173 14.20 12.45 4.56
CA VAL A 173 13.68 11.38 3.68
C VAL A 173 12.21 11.63 3.42
N LEU A 174 11.84 11.79 2.15
CA LEU A 174 10.45 11.92 1.76
C LEU A 174 9.80 10.54 1.70
N VAL A 175 8.72 10.35 2.44
CA VAL A 175 7.92 9.11 2.48
C VAL A 175 6.57 9.38 1.86
N VAL A 176 6.20 8.60 0.87
CA VAL A 176 4.96 8.74 0.10
C VAL A 176 4.24 7.40 0.07
N ASP A 177 3.10 7.30 0.74
CA ASP A 177 2.32 6.07 0.85
C ASP A 177 0.87 6.45 1.24
N ASP A 178 -0.15 5.84 0.68
CA ASP A 178 -1.55 6.13 1.00
C ASP A 178 -2.02 5.48 2.29
N SER A 179 -1.36 4.39 2.71
CA SER A 179 -1.63 3.70 3.97
C SER A 179 -1.00 4.43 5.16
N SER A 180 -1.83 4.85 6.12
CA SER A 180 -1.36 5.48 7.37
C SER A 180 -0.46 4.53 8.19
N VAL A 181 -0.75 3.23 8.14
CA VAL A 181 0.01 2.18 8.82
C VAL A 181 1.41 2.05 8.21
N ALA A 182 1.49 1.97 6.88
CA ALA A 182 2.77 1.88 6.17
C ALA A 182 3.62 3.13 6.39
N ARG A 183 3.01 4.33 6.33
CA ARG A 183 3.70 5.60 6.67
C ARG A 183 4.22 5.60 8.09
N GLY A 184 3.39 5.15 9.06
CA GLY A 184 3.80 5.05 10.47
C GLY A 184 4.97 4.09 10.68
N GLN A 185 4.97 2.95 9.99
CA GLN A 185 6.08 1.99 10.02
C GLN A 185 7.36 2.58 9.44
N LEU A 186 7.28 3.20 8.26
CA LEU A 186 8.41 3.88 7.62
C LEU A 186 8.96 5.00 8.51
N GLN A 187 8.08 5.79 9.13
CA GLN A 187 8.46 6.83 10.08
C GLN A 187 9.28 6.26 11.25
N ARG A 188 8.77 5.20 11.91
CA ARG A 188 9.48 4.56 13.03
C ARG A 188 10.84 4.03 12.59
N THR A 189 10.91 3.36 11.45
CA THR A 189 12.16 2.84 10.87
C THR A 189 13.18 3.96 10.61
N LEU A 190 12.76 5.03 9.95
CA LEU A 190 13.65 6.16 9.63
C LEU A 190 14.14 6.89 10.87
N VAL A 191 13.24 7.16 11.84
CA VAL A 191 13.59 7.78 13.12
C VAL A 191 14.58 6.90 13.90
N ALA A 192 14.35 5.60 13.96
CA ALA A 192 15.28 4.66 14.60
C ALA A 192 16.66 4.68 13.93
N LEU A 193 16.74 4.78 12.61
CA LEU A 193 18.00 4.90 11.88
C LEU A 193 18.69 6.28 12.08
N GLY A 194 17.98 7.32 12.54
CA GLY A 194 18.49 8.67 12.73
C GLY A 194 18.18 9.63 11.57
N ALA A 195 17.22 9.30 10.69
CA ALA A 195 16.74 10.19 9.63
C ALA A 195 15.52 11.02 10.07
N GLN A 196 15.23 12.08 9.31
CA GLN A 196 14.04 12.94 9.49
C GLN A 196 13.02 12.65 8.38
N PRO A 197 11.93 11.90 8.64
CA PRO A 197 10.91 11.60 7.65
C PRO A 197 9.98 12.78 7.40
N ILE A 198 9.66 13.02 6.12
CA ILE A 198 8.61 13.91 5.65
C ILE A 198 7.52 13.04 5.07
N LEU A 199 6.33 13.02 5.65
CA LEU A 199 5.25 12.10 5.33
C LEU A 199 4.22 12.75 4.42
N LEU A 200 3.92 12.13 3.28
CA LEU A 200 2.90 12.57 2.33
C LEU A 200 2.02 11.39 1.92
N ASN A 201 0.77 11.68 1.56
CA ASN A 201 -0.26 10.67 1.38
C ASN A 201 -0.39 10.16 -0.06
N ASP A 202 0.15 10.88 -1.03
CA ASP A 202 0.07 10.52 -2.44
C ASP A 202 1.17 11.18 -3.27
N GLY A 203 1.37 10.66 -4.48
CA GLY A 203 2.42 11.12 -5.37
C GLY A 203 2.23 12.55 -5.88
N ALA A 204 0.99 13.06 -5.98
CA ALA A 204 0.74 14.43 -6.43
C ALA A 204 1.17 15.44 -5.38
N GLN A 205 0.85 15.18 -4.10
CA GLN A 205 1.36 15.98 -2.98
C GLN A 205 2.88 15.95 -2.93
N ALA A 206 3.48 14.75 -3.13
CA ALA A 206 4.93 14.58 -3.13
C ALA A 206 5.60 15.40 -4.23
N LEU A 207 5.08 15.35 -5.44
CA LEU A 207 5.63 16.12 -6.55
C LEU A 207 5.51 17.64 -6.31
N ALA A 208 4.35 18.11 -5.85
CA ALA A 208 4.13 19.52 -5.52
C ALA A 208 5.09 19.99 -4.43
N TRP A 209 5.27 19.18 -3.37
CA TRP A 209 6.20 19.48 -2.29
C TRP A 209 7.65 19.56 -2.78
N LEU A 210 8.10 18.58 -3.62
CA LEU A 210 9.45 18.55 -4.17
C LEU A 210 9.74 19.77 -5.07
N LEU A 211 8.77 20.19 -5.89
CA LEU A 211 8.90 21.39 -6.71
C LEU A 211 9.04 22.65 -5.84
N GLN A 212 8.19 22.80 -4.84
CA GLN A 212 8.30 23.91 -3.88
C GLN A 212 9.64 23.89 -3.12
N ALA A 213 10.09 22.71 -2.69
CA ALA A 213 11.37 22.54 -2.01
C ALA A 213 12.56 22.92 -2.90
N SER A 214 12.47 22.68 -4.22
CA SER A 214 13.49 23.09 -5.19
C SER A 214 13.62 24.60 -5.32
N GLU A 215 12.49 25.31 -5.27
CA GLU A 215 12.47 26.78 -5.36
C GLU A 215 12.98 27.45 -4.08
N THR A 216 12.77 26.83 -2.92
CA THR A 216 13.14 27.38 -1.60
C THR A 216 14.53 26.93 -1.12
N GLY A 217 15.25 26.11 -1.88
CA GLY A 217 16.55 25.55 -1.52
C GLY A 217 16.48 24.42 -0.47
N ARG A 218 15.29 24.05 0.00
CA ARG A 218 15.09 22.97 0.97
C ARG A 218 15.42 21.59 0.40
N LEU A 219 15.35 21.46 -0.92
CA LEU A 219 15.62 20.20 -1.62
C LEU A 219 17.01 19.62 -1.31
N ALA A 220 18.00 20.47 -1.01
CA ALA A 220 19.37 20.04 -0.69
C ALA A 220 19.45 19.11 0.55
N ARG A 221 18.46 19.18 1.44
CA ARG A 221 18.37 18.35 2.65
C ARG A 221 17.72 16.99 2.36
N VAL A 222 16.94 16.88 1.28
CA VAL A 222 16.26 15.63 0.89
C VAL A 222 17.26 14.73 0.20
N LYS A 223 17.51 13.56 0.77
CA LYS A 223 18.51 12.60 0.27
C LYS A 223 17.88 11.40 -0.41
N LEU A 224 16.64 11.06 -0.04
CA LEU A 224 15.95 9.88 -0.52
C LEU A 224 14.44 10.14 -0.58
N VAL A 225 13.80 9.60 -1.62
CA VAL A 225 12.35 9.49 -1.73
C VAL A 225 12.00 8.01 -1.62
N ILE A 226 11.16 7.65 -0.65
CA ILE A 226 10.59 6.30 -0.53
C ILE A 226 9.13 6.42 -0.92
N SER A 227 8.72 5.72 -1.98
CA SER A 227 7.36 5.80 -2.51
C SER A 227 6.73 4.43 -2.60
N ASP A 228 5.49 4.31 -2.13
CA ASP A 228 4.64 3.20 -2.54
C ASP A 228 4.38 3.26 -4.05
N LEU A 229 4.06 2.11 -4.62
CA LEU A 229 3.66 2.00 -6.03
C LEU A 229 2.19 2.35 -6.23
N GLU A 230 1.34 1.88 -5.33
CA GLU A 230 -0.11 1.89 -5.51
C GLU A 230 -0.79 2.99 -4.70
N MET A 231 -0.68 4.21 -5.19
CA MET A 231 -1.28 5.37 -4.54
C MET A 231 -2.32 6.04 -5.42
N PRO A 232 -3.34 6.69 -4.80
CA PRO A 232 -4.27 7.54 -5.53
C PRO A 232 -3.56 8.76 -6.15
N GLN A 233 -4.22 9.38 -7.13
CA GLN A 233 -3.81 10.59 -7.84
C GLN A 233 -2.56 10.42 -8.73
N LEU A 234 -1.42 10.08 -8.16
CA LEU A 234 -0.18 9.84 -8.86
C LEU A 234 0.52 8.63 -8.24
N ASP A 235 0.58 7.52 -8.96
CA ASP A 235 1.24 6.32 -8.51
C ASP A 235 2.77 6.48 -8.44
N GLY A 236 3.43 5.52 -7.77
CA GLY A 236 4.87 5.59 -7.54
C GLY A 236 5.72 5.50 -8.82
N TYR A 237 5.23 4.83 -9.86
CA TYR A 237 5.94 4.79 -11.14
C TYR A 237 5.89 6.15 -11.85
N ALA A 238 4.70 6.76 -11.92
CA ALA A 238 4.51 8.05 -12.53
C ALA A 238 5.22 9.17 -11.74
N LEU A 239 5.21 9.11 -10.40
CA LEU A 239 5.98 10.00 -9.55
C LEU A 239 7.48 9.88 -9.85
N THR A 240 8.00 8.66 -9.88
CA THR A 240 9.43 8.38 -10.18
C THR A 240 9.83 8.93 -11.54
N ALA A 241 9.04 8.64 -12.59
CA ALA A 241 9.32 9.15 -13.93
C ALA A 241 9.37 10.69 -13.94
N ARG A 242 8.41 11.37 -13.31
CA ARG A 242 8.40 12.83 -13.23
C ARG A 242 9.58 13.40 -12.44
N ILE A 243 10.00 12.75 -11.35
CA ILE A 243 11.22 13.13 -10.61
C ILE A 243 12.44 13.01 -11.51
N LYS A 244 12.60 11.87 -12.21
CA LYS A 244 13.78 11.60 -13.04
C LYS A 244 13.84 12.43 -14.33
N GLU A 245 12.70 12.85 -14.86
CA GLU A 245 12.62 13.75 -16.03
C GLU A 245 12.84 15.22 -15.66
N HIS A 246 12.57 15.62 -14.40
CA HIS A 246 12.67 17.03 -14.01
C HIS A 246 14.12 17.46 -13.75
N PRO A 247 14.63 18.53 -14.40
CA PRO A 247 16.04 18.92 -14.31
C PRO A 247 16.58 19.13 -12.89
N GLN A 248 15.74 19.68 -12.00
CA GLN A 248 16.13 19.98 -10.61
C GLN A 248 15.91 18.80 -9.65
N LEU A 249 15.11 17.78 -10.02
CA LEU A 249 14.77 16.64 -9.15
C LEU A 249 15.50 15.36 -9.52
N LYS A 250 15.98 15.22 -10.77
CA LYS A 250 16.54 13.97 -11.32
C LYS A 250 17.71 13.36 -10.53
N HIS A 251 18.38 14.17 -9.71
CA HIS A 251 19.48 13.72 -8.86
C HIS A 251 19.00 12.99 -7.59
N LEU A 252 17.73 13.17 -7.20
CA LEU A 252 17.18 12.50 -6.04
C LEU A 252 17.14 10.99 -6.24
N ARG A 253 17.55 10.26 -5.22
CA ARG A 253 17.39 8.81 -5.19
C ARG A 253 15.94 8.46 -4.90
N VAL A 254 15.40 7.48 -5.64
CA VAL A 254 14.03 7.00 -5.47
C VAL A 254 14.04 5.51 -5.20
N LEU A 255 13.54 5.13 -4.02
CA LEU A 255 13.30 3.77 -3.60
C LEU A 255 11.80 3.50 -3.70
N LEU A 256 11.41 2.53 -4.52
CA LEU A 256 10.03 2.05 -4.58
C LEU A 256 9.81 0.95 -3.56
N HIS A 257 8.75 1.06 -2.76
CA HIS A 257 8.44 0.19 -1.63
C HIS A 257 7.00 -0.29 -1.73
N SER A 258 6.78 -1.56 -2.10
CA SER A 258 5.42 -2.06 -2.38
C SER A 258 5.23 -3.49 -1.89
N SER A 259 3.97 -3.82 -1.59
CA SER A 259 3.53 -5.18 -1.27
C SER A 259 3.45 -6.10 -2.49
N LEU A 260 3.51 -5.54 -3.71
CA LEU A 260 3.51 -6.35 -4.93
C LEU A 260 4.80 -7.16 -5.06
N SER A 261 4.68 -8.48 -5.01
CA SER A 261 5.77 -9.41 -5.30
C SER A 261 5.69 -9.87 -6.76
N GLY A 262 6.74 -9.65 -7.56
CA GLY A 262 6.79 -10.23 -8.90
C GLY A 262 7.93 -9.73 -9.79
N ARG A 263 8.35 -10.58 -10.75
CA ARG A 263 9.37 -10.27 -11.75
C ARG A 263 9.02 -9.07 -12.64
N PHE A 264 7.73 -8.77 -12.79
CA PHE A 264 7.25 -7.63 -13.56
C PHE A 264 7.66 -6.28 -12.98
N ASN A 265 7.79 -6.19 -11.67
CA ASN A 265 8.19 -4.95 -11.02
C ASN A 265 9.65 -4.56 -11.33
N ALA A 266 10.56 -5.52 -11.48
CA ALA A 266 11.98 -5.23 -11.70
C ALA A 266 12.26 -4.56 -13.06
N GLU A 267 11.52 -4.90 -14.13
CA GLU A 267 11.67 -4.26 -15.43
C GLU A 267 11.05 -2.85 -15.44
N LEU A 268 9.86 -2.69 -14.85
CA LEU A 268 9.20 -1.39 -14.73
C LEU A 268 10.00 -0.42 -13.85
N VAL A 269 10.52 -0.88 -12.72
CA VAL A 269 11.39 -0.12 -11.83
C VAL A 269 12.58 0.46 -12.58
N LYS A 270 13.28 -0.36 -13.38
CA LYS A 270 14.39 0.09 -14.22
C LYS A 270 13.94 1.07 -15.31
N ARG A 271 12.79 0.83 -15.93
CA ARG A 271 12.27 1.65 -17.03
C ARG A 271 11.90 3.06 -16.57
N VAL A 272 11.33 3.22 -15.36
CA VAL A 272 11.00 4.55 -14.81
C VAL A 272 12.19 5.24 -14.17
N GLY A 273 13.33 4.55 -14.08
CA GLY A 273 14.57 5.10 -13.55
C GLY A 273 14.65 5.12 -12.02
N ALA A 274 13.84 4.31 -11.34
CA ALA A 274 13.99 4.14 -9.90
C ALA A 274 15.34 3.52 -9.55
N ASP A 275 15.95 3.98 -8.47
CA ASP A 275 17.29 3.52 -8.07
C ASP A 275 17.21 2.16 -7.36
N ARG A 276 16.09 1.90 -6.67
CA ARG A 276 15.88 0.64 -5.95
C ARG A 276 14.40 0.28 -5.84
N PHE A 277 14.16 -1.02 -5.68
CA PHE A 277 12.88 -1.59 -5.28
C PHE A 277 13.09 -2.45 -4.03
N VAL A 278 12.24 -2.23 -3.02
CA VAL A 278 12.24 -3.02 -1.79
C VAL A 278 10.80 -3.47 -1.52
N PRO A 279 10.55 -4.78 -1.45
CA PRO A 279 9.24 -5.27 -1.07
C PRO A 279 8.93 -4.94 0.39
N LYS A 280 7.65 -4.72 0.72
CA LYS A 280 7.16 -4.39 2.09
C LYS A 280 7.26 -5.59 3.07
N PHE A 281 8.28 -6.45 2.96
CA PHE A 281 8.31 -7.74 3.66
C PHE A 281 9.24 -7.80 4.87
N SER A 282 10.19 -6.88 4.97
CA SER A 282 11.22 -6.95 6.01
C SER A 282 11.70 -5.56 6.39
N SER A 283 11.49 -5.20 7.66
CA SER A 283 12.04 -3.96 8.23
C SER A 283 13.57 -3.91 8.12
N GLU A 284 14.24 -5.06 8.24
CA GLU A 284 15.70 -5.15 8.10
C GLU A 284 16.17 -4.94 6.66
N ALA A 285 15.47 -5.53 5.66
CA ALA A 285 15.80 -5.32 4.25
C ALA A 285 15.60 -3.86 3.85
N LEU A 286 14.53 -3.24 4.35
CA LEU A 286 14.25 -1.82 4.14
C LEU A 286 15.33 -0.94 4.80
N ALA A 287 15.66 -1.22 6.05
CA ALA A 287 16.71 -0.48 6.79
C ALA A 287 18.08 -0.61 6.09
N THR A 288 18.44 -1.82 5.63
CA THR A 288 19.65 -2.06 4.84
C THR A 288 19.66 -1.19 3.58
N ALA A 289 18.57 -1.22 2.81
CA ALA A 289 18.44 -0.45 1.58
C ALA A 289 18.55 1.06 1.83
N ILE A 290 17.89 1.58 2.86
CA ILE A 290 17.96 2.98 3.27
C ILE A 290 19.40 3.38 3.62
N LEU A 291 20.09 2.57 4.44
CA LEU A 291 21.47 2.85 4.83
C LEU A 291 22.41 2.86 3.62
N GLU A 292 22.30 1.88 2.73
CA GLU A 292 23.10 1.82 1.50
C GLU A 292 22.85 3.04 0.60
N ASP A 293 21.58 3.41 0.42
CA ASP A 293 21.22 4.53 -0.44
C ASP A 293 21.65 5.89 0.12
N LEU A 294 21.59 6.06 1.45
CA LEU A 294 22.04 7.29 2.11
C LEU A 294 23.57 7.36 2.31
N SER A 295 24.25 6.21 2.36
CA SER A 295 25.72 6.17 2.42
C SER A 295 26.39 6.39 1.06
N ALA A 296 25.65 6.27 -0.03
CA ALA A 296 26.12 6.47 -1.39
C ALA A 296 26.00 7.94 -1.86
N VAL A 297 25.47 8.84 -1.03
CA VAL A 297 25.29 10.28 -1.27
C VAL A 297 26.28 11.06 -0.42
#